data_9e8dce73d244acdac3a8ff25d09522d1
#
_entry.id   9e8dce73d244acdac3a8ff25d09522d1
#
_cell.length_a   1.000
_cell.length_b   1.000
_cell.length_c   1.000
_cell.angle_alpha   90.00
_cell.angle_beta   90.00
_cell.angle_gamma   90.00
#
_symmetry.space_group_name_H-M   'P 1'
#
loop_
_entity.id
_entity.type
_entity.pdbx_description
1 polymer ?
#
loop_
_entity_poly.entity_id
_entity_poly.type
_entity_poly.pdbx_seq_one_letter_code
_entity_poly.pdbx_strand_id
1 'polypeptide(L)'
;MKSVEIYTDGACKGNPGPGGWGAVLISAGREKEIFGGESLTTNNRMELMAVIEALRALNQPCAVVLHLDSEYVRKGITEWIAGWKARGWRTASKQPVKNVDLWQRLDDVVHQSGHAIDWRWVKGHSGNPGNERADQLANCGVDSAMSSM
;
A
#
# COMPACT_ATOMS: atom_id res chain seq x y z
N MET A 1 11.97 11.60 -16.17
CA MET A 1 11.04 10.60 -15.62
C MET A 1 9.62 11.08 -15.69
N LYS A 2 8.71 10.16 -15.96
CA LYS A 2 7.28 10.47 -15.91
C LYS A 2 6.85 10.72 -14.47
N SER A 3 6.05 11.75 -14.24
CA SER A 3 5.54 12.09 -12.91
C SER A 3 4.18 11.44 -12.70
N VAL A 4 4.02 10.77 -11.57
CA VAL A 4 2.77 10.10 -11.20
C VAL A 4 2.41 10.45 -9.75
N GLU A 5 1.14 10.80 -9.53
CA GLU A 5 0.62 10.97 -8.19
C GLU A 5 -0.25 9.76 -7.84
N ILE A 6 -0.03 9.20 -6.66
CA ILE A 6 -0.71 7.97 -6.23
C ILE A 6 -1.36 8.19 -4.86
N TYR A 7 -2.60 7.71 -4.72
CA TYR A 7 -3.31 7.64 -3.44
C TYR A 7 -3.63 6.18 -3.16
N THR A 8 -3.37 5.72 -1.94
CA THR A 8 -3.60 4.31 -1.56
C THR A 8 -4.40 4.22 -0.27
N ASP A 9 -5.16 3.13 -0.12
CA ASP A 9 -5.87 2.84 1.12
C ASP A 9 -6.15 1.34 1.24
N GLY A 10 -6.38 0.89 2.47
CA GLY A 10 -6.76 -0.47 2.77
C GLY A 10 -7.91 -0.50 3.76
N ALA A 11 -8.72 -1.54 3.69
CA ALA A 11 -9.87 -1.73 4.56
C ALA A 11 -10.03 -3.21 4.89
N CYS A 12 -10.60 -3.51 6.06
CA CYS A 12 -10.86 -4.88 6.47
C CYS A 12 -12.05 -4.93 7.40
N LYS A 13 -12.95 -5.90 7.18
CA LYS A 13 -14.07 -6.14 8.07
C LYS A 13 -13.72 -7.26 9.05
N GLY A 14 -13.79 -6.94 10.37
CA GLY A 14 -13.54 -7.93 11.41
C GLY A 14 -12.09 -8.36 11.55
N ASN A 15 -11.17 -7.57 11.26
CA ASN A 15 -9.70 -7.64 11.34
C ASN A 15 -9.11 -8.73 12.27
N PRO A 16 -8.91 -10.03 11.85
CA PRO A 16 -8.94 -10.49 10.48
C PRO A 16 -10.34 -10.74 9.92
N GLY A 17 -10.44 -10.73 8.59
CA GLY A 17 -11.68 -10.98 7.88
C GLY A 17 -11.53 -10.57 6.42
N PRO A 18 -12.66 -10.43 5.70
CA PRO A 18 -12.60 -9.95 4.32
C PRO A 18 -12.04 -8.53 4.27
N GLY A 19 -11.09 -8.31 3.38
CA GLY A 19 -10.45 -7.02 3.23
C GLY A 19 -10.26 -6.63 1.79
N GLY A 20 -9.95 -5.35 1.57
CA GLY A 20 -9.70 -4.81 0.25
C GLY A 20 -8.67 -3.71 0.28
N TRP A 21 -8.10 -3.44 -0.88
CA TRP A 21 -7.15 -2.36 -1.08
C TRP A 21 -7.55 -1.58 -2.34
N GLY A 22 -7.17 -0.33 -2.37
CA GLY A 22 -7.46 0.54 -3.51
C GLY A 22 -6.35 1.53 -3.77
N ALA A 23 -6.20 1.91 -5.03
CA ALA A 23 -5.22 2.90 -5.42
C ALA A 23 -5.73 3.72 -6.61
N VAL A 24 -5.41 5.01 -6.58
CA VAL A 24 -5.67 5.95 -7.67
C VAL A 24 -4.33 6.44 -8.18
N LEU A 25 -4.08 6.30 -9.48
CA LEU A 25 -2.85 6.73 -10.12
C LEU A 25 -3.17 7.83 -11.12
N ILE A 26 -2.55 8.99 -10.95
CA ILE A 26 -2.83 10.16 -11.79
C ILE A 26 -1.55 10.63 -12.46
N SER A 27 -1.58 10.76 -13.79
CA SER A 27 -0.44 11.24 -14.55
C SER A 27 -0.93 11.95 -15.81
N ALA A 28 -0.43 13.17 -16.03
CA ALA A 28 -0.73 13.98 -17.23
C ALA A 28 -2.24 14.10 -17.50
N GLY A 29 -3.02 14.31 -16.44
CA GLY A 29 -4.48 14.45 -16.54
C GLY A 29 -5.24 13.14 -16.73
N ARG A 30 -4.54 12.01 -16.78
CA ARG A 30 -5.16 10.69 -16.85
C ARG A 30 -5.20 10.05 -15.48
N GLU A 31 -6.31 9.38 -15.21
CA GLU A 31 -6.55 8.74 -13.93
C GLU A 31 -6.81 7.26 -14.13
N LYS A 32 -6.09 6.42 -13.37
CA LYS A 32 -6.29 4.98 -13.37
C LYS A 32 -6.62 4.53 -11.97
N GLU A 33 -7.66 3.71 -11.85
CA GLU A 33 -8.10 3.17 -10.56
C GLU A 33 -7.91 1.67 -10.55
N ILE A 34 -7.34 1.15 -9.47
CA ILE A 34 -7.17 -0.29 -9.28
C ILE A 34 -7.63 -0.66 -7.87
N PHE A 35 -8.15 -1.86 -7.73
CA PHE A 35 -8.52 -2.39 -6.41
C PHE A 35 -8.50 -3.91 -6.42
N GLY A 36 -8.48 -4.49 -5.24
CA GLY A 36 -8.57 -5.93 -5.07
C GLY A 36 -8.95 -6.27 -3.65
N GLY A 37 -9.20 -7.54 -3.39
CA GLY A 37 -9.61 -7.99 -2.08
C GLY A 37 -9.18 -9.40 -1.79
N GLU A 38 -9.24 -9.77 -0.50
CA GLU A 38 -8.94 -11.11 0.00
C GLU A 38 -10.00 -11.51 1.03
N SER A 39 -10.39 -12.78 1.01
CA SER A 39 -11.45 -13.26 1.89
C SER A 39 -11.04 -13.34 3.37
N LEU A 40 -9.73 -13.47 3.63
CA LEU A 40 -9.20 -13.50 4.99
C LEU A 40 -7.87 -12.78 5.04
N THR A 41 -7.87 -11.59 5.62
CA THR A 41 -6.70 -10.74 5.68
C THR A 41 -6.80 -9.79 6.88
N THR A 42 -5.93 -8.79 6.93
CA THR A 42 -5.95 -7.74 7.97
C THR A 42 -5.85 -6.37 7.32
N ASN A 43 -6.22 -5.35 8.08
CA ASN A 43 -6.11 -3.97 7.61
C ASN A 43 -4.66 -3.63 7.22
N ASN A 44 -3.69 -4.01 8.05
CA ASN A 44 -2.28 -3.73 7.77
C ASN A 44 -1.80 -4.39 6.48
N ARG A 45 -2.21 -5.62 6.21
CA ARG A 45 -1.86 -6.29 4.96
C ARG A 45 -2.45 -5.57 3.76
N MET A 46 -3.69 -5.09 3.87
CA MET A 46 -4.35 -4.38 2.76
C MET A 46 -3.70 -3.02 2.51
N GLU A 47 -3.26 -2.33 3.55
CA GLU A 47 -2.50 -1.09 3.39
C GLU A 47 -1.19 -1.32 2.63
N LEU A 48 -0.47 -2.39 2.96
CA LEU A 48 0.75 -2.77 2.24
C LEU A 48 0.46 -3.16 0.80
N MET A 49 -0.59 -3.96 0.57
CA MET A 49 -0.97 -4.41 -0.78
C MET A 49 -1.30 -3.25 -1.69
N ALA A 50 -2.00 -2.24 -1.18
CA ALA A 50 -2.35 -1.06 -1.97
C ALA A 50 -1.10 -0.37 -2.52
N VAL A 51 -0.07 -0.19 -1.69
CA VAL A 51 1.18 0.43 -2.11
C VAL A 51 1.92 -0.45 -3.11
N ILE A 52 2.05 -1.73 -2.82
CA ILE A 52 2.76 -2.69 -3.68
C ILE A 52 2.12 -2.73 -5.07
N GLU A 53 0.81 -2.90 -5.13
CA GLU A 53 0.10 -3.04 -6.40
C GLU A 53 0.09 -1.74 -7.19
N ALA A 54 0.00 -0.59 -6.51
CA ALA A 54 0.08 0.71 -7.18
C ALA A 54 1.43 0.90 -7.86
N LEU A 55 2.52 0.59 -7.16
CA LEU A 55 3.86 0.74 -7.72
C LEU A 55 4.11 -0.27 -8.84
N ARG A 56 3.59 -1.49 -8.70
CA ARG A 56 3.72 -2.53 -9.74
C ARG A 56 2.91 -2.22 -11.00
N ALA A 57 1.89 -1.40 -10.89
CA ALA A 57 1.08 -0.99 -12.03
C ALA A 57 1.83 -0.04 -12.98
N LEU A 58 2.93 0.54 -12.54
CA LEU A 58 3.76 1.42 -13.36
C LEU A 58 4.71 0.57 -14.20
N ASN A 59 4.74 0.84 -15.50
CA ASN A 59 5.51 0.02 -16.44
C ASN A 59 6.87 0.62 -16.84
N GLN A 60 7.26 1.70 -16.19
CA GLN A 60 8.56 2.36 -16.39
C GLN A 60 8.93 3.11 -15.12
N PRO A 61 10.23 3.43 -14.93
CA PRO A 61 10.63 4.25 -13.80
C PRO A 61 9.93 5.60 -13.82
N CYS A 62 9.36 5.99 -12.67
CA CYS A 62 8.59 7.22 -12.52
C CYS A 62 9.03 8.00 -11.30
N ALA A 63 8.82 9.32 -11.36
CA ALA A 63 8.87 10.17 -10.18
C ALA A 63 7.48 10.10 -9.54
N VAL A 64 7.38 9.47 -8.38
CA VAL A 64 6.11 9.16 -7.72
C VAL A 64 5.93 10.01 -6.48
N VAL A 65 4.77 10.69 -6.37
CA VAL A 65 4.31 11.27 -5.11
C VAL A 65 3.21 10.33 -4.60
N LEU A 66 3.47 9.66 -3.48
CA LEU A 66 2.56 8.65 -2.96
C LEU A 66 1.95 9.11 -1.65
N HIS A 67 0.62 9.28 -1.66
CA HIS A 67 -0.16 9.73 -0.51
C HIS A 67 -0.80 8.55 0.19
N LEU A 68 -0.57 8.43 1.50
CA LEU A 68 -1.17 7.36 2.30
C LEU A 68 -1.31 7.85 3.75
N ASP A 69 -2.23 7.23 4.49
CA ASP A 69 -2.50 7.58 5.88
C ASP A 69 -2.11 6.50 6.88
N SER A 70 -1.62 5.34 6.41
CA SER A 70 -1.28 4.23 7.28
C SER A 70 -0.06 4.51 8.14
N GLU A 71 -0.24 4.62 9.44
CA GLU A 71 0.88 4.73 10.38
C GLU A 71 1.75 3.48 10.39
N TYR A 72 1.15 2.32 10.21
CA TYR A 72 1.86 1.05 10.16
C TYR A 72 2.88 1.05 9.00
N VAL A 73 2.44 1.43 7.81
CA VAL A 73 3.33 1.51 6.63
C VAL A 73 4.39 2.59 6.85
N ARG A 74 3.99 3.74 7.38
CA ARG A 74 4.93 4.83 7.66
C ARG A 74 6.05 4.39 8.60
N LYS A 75 5.68 3.82 9.74
CA LYS A 75 6.66 3.37 10.73
C LYS A 75 7.55 2.27 10.18
N GLY A 76 6.98 1.35 9.43
CA GLY A 76 7.76 0.29 8.80
C GLY A 76 8.83 0.83 7.88
N ILE A 77 8.47 1.76 7.00
CA ILE A 77 9.41 2.33 6.04
C ILE A 77 10.45 3.22 6.72
N THR A 78 10.03 4.05 7.68
CA THR A 78 10.90 5.07 8.26
C THR A 78 11.69 4.58 9.48
N GLU A 79 11.18 3.59 10.21
CA GLU A 79 11.77 3.20 11.49
C GLU A 79 12.20 1.73 11.57
N TRP A 80 11.47 0.81 10.93
CA TRP A 80 11.67 -0.62 11.20
C TRP A 80 12.45 -1.38 10.12
N ILE A 81 12.22 -1.06 8.84
CA ILE A 81 12.68 -1.91 7.74
C ILE A 81 14.21 -2.05 7.67
N ALA A 82 14.94 -0.98 7.95
CA ALA A 82 16.40 -1.03 7.92
C ALA A 82 16.95 -2.02 8.95
N GLY A 83 16.39 -2.01 10.16
CA GLY A 83 16.76 -2.96 11.20
C GLY A 83 16.38 -4.39 10.86
N TRP A 84 15.19 -4.59 10.29
CA TRP A 84 14.77 -5.92 9.84
C TRP A 84 15.72 -6.48 8.79
N LYS A 85 16.08 -5.68 7.81
CA LYS A 85 17.02 -6.12 6.76
C LYS A 85 18.39 -6.48 7.34
N ALA A 86 18.86 -5.65 8.28
CA ALA A 86 20.16 -5.89 8.94
C ALA A 86 20.14 -7.19 9.77
N ARG A 87 18.98 -7.61 10.27
CA ARG A 87 18.82 -8.81 11.08
C ARG A 87 18.29 -10.02 10.29
N GLY A 88 18.31 -9.96 8.97
CA GLY A 88 17.82 -11.05 8.12
C GLY A 88 16.30 -11.21 8.21
N TRP A 89 15.58 -10.10 8.27
CA TRP A 89 14.11 -10.06 8.36
C TRP A 89 13.58 -10.63 9.67
N ARG A 90 14.26 -10.29 10.75
CA ARG A 90 13.85 -10.66 12.11
C ARG A 90 13.70 -9.41 12.97
N THR A 91 12.84 -9.51 13.98
CA THR A 91 12.68 -8.45 14.97
C THR A 91 13.90 -8.40 15.90
N ALA A 92 13.98 -7.37 16.75
CA ALA A 92 15.05 -7.26 17.74
C ALA A 92 15.08 -8.46 18.70
N SER A 93 13.93 -9.10 18.94
CA SER A 93 13.81 -10.30 19.78
C SER A 93 14.02 -11.60 18.99
N LYS A 94 14.53 -11.50 17.77
CA LYS A 94 14.85 -12.64 16.89
C LYS A 94 13.62 -13.43 16.40
N GLN A 95 12.44 -12.84 16.47
CA GLN A 95 11.23 -13.43 15.92
C GLN A 95 11.06 -13.06 14.45
N PRO A 96 10.39 -13.89 13.63
CA PRO A 96 10.08 -13.50 12.25
C PRO A 96 9.28 -12.20 12.21
N VAL A 97 9.58 -11.34 11.23
CA VAL A 97 8.84 -10.10 11.04
C VAL A 97 7.41 -10.42 10.61
N LYS A 98 6.42 -9.82 11.27
CA LYS A 98 5.01 -9.99 10.90
C LYS A 98 4.76 -9.40 9.52
N ASN A 99 4.01 -10.10 8.68
CA ASN A 99 3.73 -9.70 7.29
C ASN A 99 5.01 -9.59 6.45
N VAL A 100 6.01 -10.40 6.76
CA VAL A 100 7.32 -10.36 6.11
C VAL A 100 7.21 -10.53 4.59
N ASP A 101 6.29 -11.36 4.13
CA ASP A 101 6.07 -11.57 2.69
C ASP A 101 5.76 -10.26 1.97
N LEU A 102 4.88 -9.45 2.55
CA LEU A 102 4.50 -8.17 1.96
C LEU A 102 5.59 -7.10 2.13
N TRP A 103 6.25 -7.07 3.28
CA TRP A 103 7.35 -6.14 3.49
C TRP A 103 8.50 -6.40 2.53
N GLN A 104 8.81 -7.67 2.25
CA GLN A 104 9.84 -8.02 1.27
C GLN A 104 9.43 -7.63 -0.14
N ARG A 105 8.17 -7.84 -0.51
CA ARG A 105 7.66 -7.39 -1.82
C ARG A 105 7.75 -5.87 -1.97
N LEU A 106 7.37 -5.14 -0.93
CA LEU A 106 7.44 -3.68 -0.95
C LEU A 106 8.89 -3.21 -1.12
N ASP A 107 9.79 -3.79 -0.35
CA ASP A 107 11.22 -3.49 -0.44
C ASP A 107 11.75 -3.73 -1.85
N ASP A 108 11.39 -4.86 -2.44
CA ASP A 108 11.81 -5.21 -3.80
C ASP A 108 11.28 -4.21 -4.82
N VAL A 109 10.00 -3.87 -4.78
CA VAL A 109 9.42 -2.97 -5.76
C VAL A 109 9.97 -1.54 -5.62
N VAL A 110 10.28 -1.12 -4.40
CA VAL A 110 10.87 0.20 -4.16
C VAL A 110 12.28 0.28 -4.73
N HIS A 111 13.09 -0.77 -4.53
CA HIS A 111 14.51 -0.75 -4.91
C HIS A 111 14.79 -1.24 -6.32
N GLN A 112 13.96 -2.11 -6.88
CA GLN A 112 14.22 -2.70 -8.21
C GLN A 112 13.54 -2.00 -9.36
N SER A 113 12.50 -1.22 -9.09
CA SER A 113 11.72 -0.55 -10.12
C SER A 113 12.38 0.69 -10.71
N GLY A 114 13.31 1.29 -9.96
CA GLY A 114 13.93 2.55 -10.34
C GLY A 114 13.07 3.79 -10.10
N HIS A 115 11.92 3.64 -9.42
CA HIS A 115 11.08 4.78 -9.09
C HIS A 115 11.74 5.70 -8.06
N ALA A 116 11.58 7.01 -8.25
CA ALA A 116 11.91 8.00 -7.22
C ALA A 116 10.62 8.31 -6.46
N ILE A 117 10.52 7.84 -5.22
CA ILE A 117 9.27 7.92 -4.46
C ILE A 117 9.36 9.00 -3.39
N ASP A 118 8.41 9.95 -3.43
CA ASP A 118 8.21 10.96 -2.40
C ASP A 118 7.01 10.49 -1.58
N TRP A 119 7.26 10.03 -0.36
CA TRP A 119 6.23 9.53 0.54
C TRP A 119 5.54 10.69 1.24
N ARG A 120 4.23 10.82 1.06
CA ARG A 120 3.41 11.88 1.68
C ARG A 120 2.43 11.26 2.65
N TRP A 121 2.67 11.47 3.93
CA TRP A 121 1.82 10.96 5.01
C TRP A 121 0.67 11.92 5.25
N VAL A 122 -0.55 11.47 4.98
CA VAL A 122 -1.77 12.25 5.12
C VAL A 122 -2.44 11.86 6.44
N LYS A 123 -2.89 12.85 7.20
CA LYS A 123 -3.51 12.59 8.49
C LYS A 123 -5.03 12.48 8.31
N GLY A 124 -5.53 11.25 8.25
CA GLY A 124 -6.96 10.98 8.05
C GLY A 124 -7.41 11.24 6.63
N HIS A 125 -8.70 11.00 6.38
CA HIS A 125 -9.28 11.12 5.04
C HIS A 125 -9.91 12.47 4.76
N SER A 126 -9.78 13.42 5.68
CA SER A 126 -10.60 14.63 5.67
C SER A 126 -10.40 15.50 4.43
N GLY A 127 -11.39 15.47 3.54
CA GLY A 127 -11.51 16.42 2.44
C GLY A 127 -10.58 16.24 1.26
N ASN A 128 -9.76 15.19 1.23
CA ASN A 128 -8.89 14.95 0.08
C ASN A 128 -9.56 14.00 -0.91
N PRO A 129 -9.90 14.47 -2.13
CA PRO A 129 -10.62 13.63 -3.10
C PRO A 129 -9.89 12.34 -3.47
N GLY A 130 -8.55 12.38 -3.58
CA GLY A 130 -7.77 11.19 -3.91
C GLY A 130 -7.82 10.15 -2.82
N ASN A 131 -7.66 10.57 -1.56
CA ASN A 131 -7.75 9.67 -0.42
C ASN A 131 -9.15 9.08 -0.28
N GLU A 132 -10.19 9.90 -0.48
CA GLU A 132 -11.58 9.44 -0.43
C GLU A 132 -11.86 8.42 -1.52
N ARG A 133 -11.33 8.64 -2.72
CA ARG A 133 -11.51 7.69 -3.82
C ARG A 133 -10.78 6.38 -3.55
N ALA A 134 -9.56 6.43 -3.02
CA ALA A 134 -8.82 5.23 -2.64
C ALA A 134 -9.58 4.43 -1.57
N ASP A 135 -10.19 5.10 -0.59
CA ASP A 135 -11.02 4.47 0.42
C ASP A 135 -12.23 3.77 -0.22
N GLN A 136 -12.92 4.42 -1.14
CA GLN A 136 -14.04 3.81 -1.87
C GLN A 136 -13.60 2.57 -2.63
N LEU A 137 -12.45 2.62 -3.28
CA LEU A 137 -11.91 1.48 -4.02
C LEU A 137 -11.53 0.33 -3.08
N ALA A 138 -10.96 0.64 -1.92
CA ALA A 138 -10.67 -0.38 -0.90
C ALA A 138 -11.95 -1.08 -0.46
N ASN A 139 -13.03 -0.34 -0.28
CA ASN A 139 -14.33 -0.92 0.05
C ASN A 139 -14.92 -1.74 -1.09
N CYS A 140 -14.70 -1.35 -2.34
CA CYS A 140 -15.03 -2.20 -3.50
C CYS A 140 -14.29 -3.53 -3.42
N GLY A 141 -13.02 -3.50 -3.00
CA GLY A 141 -12.24 -4.71 -2.79
C GLY A 141 -12.83 -5.60 -1.71
N VAL A 142 -13.28 -5.01 -0.59
CA VAL A 142 -13.95 -5.75 0.47
C VAL A 142 -15.22 -6.43 -0.07
N ASP A 143 -16.04 -5.68 -0.80
CA ASP A 143 -17.29 -6.22 -1.36
C ASP A 143 -17.02 -7.35 -2.33
N SER A 144 -15.99 -7.21 -3.16
CA SER A 144 -15.57 -8.25 -4.09
C SER A 144 -15.13 -9.52 -3.34
N ALA A 145 -14.36 -9.37 -2.28
CA ALA A 145 -13.91 -10.49 -1.45
C ALA A 145 -15.09 -11.21 -0.78
N MET A 146 -16.06 -10.44 -0.29
CA MET A 146 -17.26 -11.02 0.36
C MET A 146 -18.14 -11.76 -0.65
N SER A 147 -18.23 -11.28 -1.87
CA SER A 147 -19.03 -11.92 -2.93
C SER A 147 -18.42 -13.23 -3.40
N SER A 148 -17.12 -13.43 -3.18
CA SER A 148 -16.39 -14.64 -3.58
C SER A 148 -16.37 -15.73 -2.49
N MET A 149 -16.91 -15.40 -1.31
CA MET A 149 -16.92 -16.33 -0.17
C MET A 149 -18.01 -17.38 -0.26
#